data_4ecda1b3a784e6bb83026d18fe6c756d
#
_entry.id   4ecda1b3a784e6bb83026d18fe6c756d
#
_cell.length_a   1.000
_cell.length_b   1.000
_cell.length_c   1.000
_cell.angle_alpha   90.00
_cell.angle_beta   90.00
_cell.angle_gamma   90.00
#
_symmetry.space_group_name_H-M   'P 1'
#
loop_
_entity.id
_entity.type
_entity.pdbx_description
1 polymer ?
#
loop_
_entity_poly.entity_id
_entity_poly.type
_entity_poly.pdbx_seq_one_letter_code
_entity_poly.pdbx_strand_id
1 'polypeptide(L)'
;MVTNHIQKEIFKQDVDPLCRLCCKENKTILHIVSGCEMLAGMKYTERHNKICQYLHWCILQDFHIPVNTDWWKHKPKPAVLISNKVSVTYDLKQEVDIAVEANRPDIVVLDEKEGRALIIDVTIPMDINMVKAAAGKYKKYRDLEIATKNNIT
;
A
#
# COMPACT_ATOMS: atom_id res chain seq x y z
N MET A 1 23.83 -4.25 5.46
CA MET A 1 23.45 -4.20 6.90
C MET A 1 23.80 -5.55 7.54
N VAL A 2 24.59 -5.54 8.59
CA VAL A 2 24.99 -6.76 9.33
C VAL A 2 24.08 -6.91 10.52
N THR A 3 23.36 -8.04 10.63
CA THR A 3 22.48 -8.33 11.75
C THR A 3 23.20 -9.19 12.79
N ASN A 4 22.70 -9.23 14.03
CA ASN A 4 23.27 -10.11 15.08
C ASN A 4 23.27 -11.59 14.65
N HIS A 5 22.23 -12.01 13.93
CA HIS A 5 22.19 -13.37 13.38
C HIS A 5 23.37 -13.64 12.42
N ILE A 6 23.66 -12.71 11.52
CA ILE A 6 24.83 -12.83 10.62
C ILE A 6 26.13 -12.82 11.41
N GLN A 7 26.27 -11.97 12.43
CA GLN A 7 27.45 -11.92 13.30
C GLN A 7 27.70 -13.24 13.98
N LYS A 8 26.65 -13.87 14.51
CA LYS A 8 26.75 -15.17 15.19
C LYS A 8 27.02 -16.31 14.21
N GLU A 9 26.20 -16.46 13.17
CA GLU A 9 26.22 -17.63 12.29
C GLU A 9 27.37 -17.61 11.29
N ILE A 10 27.68 -16.46 10.73
CA ILE A 10 28.69 -16.32 9.67
C ILE A 10 30.05 -15.91 10.26
N PHE A 11 30.08 -14.86 11.08
CA PHE A 11 31.33 -14.35 11.64
C PHE A 11 31.73 -15.02 12.96
N LYS A 12 30.93 -15.97 13.47
CA LYS A 12 31.17 -16.73 14.69
C LYS A 12 31.46 -15.88 15.92
N GLN A 13 30.89 -14.68 15.96
CA GLN A 13 31.01 -13.78 17.11
C GLN A 13 30.07 -14.23 18.25
N ASP A 14 30.52 -14.05 19.48
CA ASP A 14 29.71 -14.34 20.65
C ASP A 14 28.70 -13.19 20.90
N VAL A 15 27.62 -13.22 20.14
CA VAL A 15 26.52 -12.25 20.25
C VAL A 15 25.17 -12.97 20.31
N ASP A 16 24.23 -12.40 21.05
CA ASP A 16 22.86 -12.89 21.07
C ASP A 16 22.21 -12.67 19.69
N PRO A 17 21.78 -13.74 18.98
CA PRO A 17 21.17 -13.61 17.68
C PRO A 17 19.75 -13.05 17.71
N LEU A 18 19.10 -13.00 18.89
CA LEU A 18 17.72 -12.58 19.02
C LEU A 18 17.49 -11.11 18.65
N CYS A 19 16.29 -10.83 18.19
CA CYS A 19 15.84 -9.47 17.93
C CYS A 19 15.68 -8.71 19.25
N ARG A 20 16.40 -7.60 19.40
CA ARG A 20 16.35 -6.77 20.61
C ARG A 20 15.00 -6.10 20.86
N LEU A 21 14.12 -6.06 19.84
CA LEU A 21 12.82 -5.42 19.95
C LEU A 21 11.73 -6.37 20.43
N CYS A 22 11.61 -7.56 19.80
CA CYS A 22 10.60 -8.54 20.19
C CYS A 22 11.14 -9.64 21.12
N CYS A 23 12.45 -9.87 21.16
CA CYS A 23 13.13 -10.91 21.95
C CYS A 23 12.62 -12.35 21.69
N LYS A 24 11.92 -12.57 20.55
CA LYS A 24 11.29 -13.86 20.23
C LYS A 24 12.02 -14.61 19.12
N GLU A 25 12.49 -13.88 18.12
CA GLU A 25 13.07 -14.46 16.91
C GLU A 25 14.45 -13.91 16.60
N ASN A 26 15.21 -14.65 15.79
CA ASN A 26 16.52 -14.20 15.36
C ASN A 26 16.45 -12.90 14.56
N LYS A 27 17.36 -11.97 14.84
CA LYS A 27 17.49 -10.68 14.16
C LYS A 27 18.05 -10.85 12.75
N THR A 28 17.27 -11.47 11.87
CA THR A 28 17.54 -11.53 10.43
C THR A 28 17.06 -10.27 9.73
N ILE A 29 17.54 -10.00 8.53
CA ILE A 29 17.00 -8.91 7.68
C ILE A 29 15.51 -9.15 7.43
N LEU A 30 15.14 -10.38 7.11
CA LEU A 30 13.77 -10.78 6.85
C LEU A 30 12.84 -10.50 8.04
N HIS A 31 13.27 -10.90 9.26
CA HIS A 31 12.52 -10.62 10.48
C HIS A 31 12.31 -9.12 10.69
N ILE A 32 13.38 -8.32 10.56
CA ILE A 32 13.30 -6.86 10.75
C ILE A 32 12.40 -6.18 9.72
N VAL A 33 12.47 -6.63 8.47
CA VAL A 33 11.72 -5.98 7.39
C VAL A 33 10.24 -6.38 7.37
N SER A 34 9.89 -7.61 7.74
CA SER A 34 8.55 -8.15 7.51
C SER A 34 7.96 -8.99 8.65
N GLY A 35 8.78 -9.43 9.61
CA GLY A 35 8.35 -10.41 10.63
C GLY A 35 8.26 -9.85 12.04
N CYS A 36 8.91 -8.73 12.35
CA CYS A 36 8.96 -8.23 13.73
C CYS A 36 7.64 -7.59 14.15
N GLU A 37 6.94 -8.20 15.08
CA GLU A 37 5.66 -7.70 15.61
C GLU A 37 5.77 -6.29 16.21
N MET A 38 6.91 -5.95 16.84
CA MET A 38 7.16 -4.63 17.42
C MET A 38 7.31 -3.52 16.37
N LEU A 39 7.66 -3.88 15.12
CA LEU A 39 7.77 -2.95 14.02
C LEU A 39 6.53 -2.93 13.12
N ALA A 40 5.67 -3.95 13.23
CA ALA A 40 4.55 -4.16 12.33
C ALA A 40 3.58 -2.96 12.29
N GLY A 41 3.14 -2.48 13.46
CA GLY A 41 2.13 -1.43 13.53
C GLY A 41 2.59 -0.07 13.01
N MET A 42 3.86 0.28 13.19
CA MET A 42 4.36 1.63 12.88
C MET A 42 5.18 1.64 11.58
N LYS A 43 6.21 0.83 11.49
CA LYS A 43 7.16 0.89 10.36
C LYS A 43 6.61 0.33 9.05
N TYR A 44 5.73 -0.65 9.12
CA TYR A 44 5.08 -1.20 7.91
C TYR A 44 4.05 -0.21 7.38
N THR A 45 3.29 0.43 8.27
CA THR A 45 2.36 1.50 7.89
C THR A 45 3.10 2.70 7.29
N GLU A 46 4.23 3.13 7.86
CA GLU A 46 5.03 4.20 7.28
C GLU A 46 5.50 3.88 5.85
N ARG A 47 5.96 2.64 5.60
CA ARG A 47 6.37 2.23 4.25
C ARG A 47 5.21 2.20 3.28
N HIS A 48 4.09 1.62 3.68
CA HIS A 48 2.86 1.59 2.90
C HIS A 48 2.45 3.01 2.52
N ASN A 49 2.32 3.90 3.50
CA ASN A 49 1.87 5.27 3.27
C ASN A 49 2.82 6.07 2.37
N LYS A 50 4.14 5.84 2.43
CA LYS A 50 5.10 6.47 1.51
C LYS A 50 4.90 6.03 0.07
N ILE A 51 4.59 4.77 -0.16
CA ILE A 51 4.30 4.26 -1.51
C ILE A 51 2.98 4.82 -2.01
N CYS A 52 1.93 4.80 -1.19
CA CYS A 52 0.65 5.41 -1.54
C CYS A 52 0.78 6.91 -1.84
N GLN A 53 1.56 7.64 -1.04
CA GLN A 53 1.88 9.06 -1.25
C GLN A 53 2.52 9.30 -2.62
N TYR A 54 3.52 8.50 -2.98
CA TYR A 54 4.22 8.62 -4.26
C TYR A 54 3.29 8.26 -5.44
N LEU A 55 2.56 7.15 -5.35
CA LEU A 55 1.61 6.74 -6.39
C LEU A 55 0.51 7.78 -6.60
N HIS A 56 -0.07 8.29 -5.52
CA HIS A 56 -1.09 9.34 -5.59
C HIS A 56 -0.53 10.59 -6.27
N TRP A 57 0.70 11.00 -5.92
CA TRP A 57 1.34 12.13 -6.57
C TRP A 57 1.56 11.91 -8.07
N CYS A 58 2.05 10.73 -8.49
CA CYS A 58 2.22 10.37 -9.91
C CYS A 58 0.88 10.43 -10.66
N ILE A 59 -0.17 9.86 -10.09
CA ILE A 59 -1.51 9.86 -10.69
C ILE A 59 -2.01 11.30 -10.90
N LEU A 60 -1.86 12.17 -9.89
CA LEU A 60 -2.27 13.57 -10.04
C LEU A 60 -1.49 14.29 -11.14
N GLN A 61 -0.19 14.01 -11.31
CA GLN A 61 0.62 14.56 -12.40
C GLN A 61 0.13 14.06 -13.77
N ASP A 62 -0.12 12.74 -13.90
CA ASP A 62 -0.56 12.13 -15.16
C ASP A 62 -1.92 12.69 -15.64
N PHE A 63 -2.82 12.98 -14.71
CA PHE A 63 -4.12 13.57 -15.01
C PHE A 63 -4.15 15.11 -14.95
N HIS A 64 -2.98 15.76 -14.85
CA HIS A 64 -2.85 17.23 -14.76
C HIS A 64 -3.68 17.87 -13.65
N ILE A 65 -3.86 17.17 -12.53
CA ILE A 65 -4.50 17.70 -11.34
C ILE A 65 -3.45 18.48 -10.54
N PRO A 66 -3.71 19.74 -10.16
CA PRO A 66 -2.73 20.56 -9.45
C PRO A 66 -2.26 19.92 -8.14
N VAL A 67 -0.96 19.77 -7.98
CA VAL A 67 -0.32 19.20 -6.80
C VAL A 67 1.05 19.87 -6.57
N ASN A 68 1.56 19.77 -5.34
CA ASN A 68 2.92 20.23 -5.04
C ASN A 68 3.95 19.58 -5.97
N THR A 69 4.96 20.36 -6.38
CA THR A 69 6.00 19.92 -7.30
C THR A 69 6.85 18.78 -6.75
N ASP A 70 7.02 18.71 -5.43
CA ASP A 70 7.88 17.75 -4.75
C ASP A 70 7.04 16.60 -4.15
N TRP A 71 7.17 15.38 -4.67
CA TRP A 71 6.41 14.22 -4.19
C TRP A 71 6.65 13.93 -2.69
N TRP A 72 7.84 14.20 -2.16
CA TRP A 72 8.16 13.97 -0.74
C TRP A 72 7.53 15.00 0.22
N LYS A 73 7.06 16.12 -0.31
CA LYS A 73 6.26 17.12 0.41
C LYS A 73 4.77 16.87 0.28
N HIS A 74 4.36 16.07 -0.70
CA HIS A 74 2.97 15.71 -0.92
C HIS A 74 2.45 14.88 0.25
N LYS A 75 1.39 15.34 0.88
CA LYS A 75 0.72 14.63 1.99
C LYS A 75 -0.74 14.44 1.61
N PRO A 76 -1.08 13.34 0.94
CA PRO A 76 -2.47 13.10 0.58
C PRO A 76 -3.33 13.02 1.84
N LYS A 77 -4.52 13.60 1.75
CA LYS A 77 -5.55 13.47 2.79
C LYS A 77 -6.72 12.70 2.19
N PRO A 78 -7.51 11.99 2.99
CA PRO A 78 -8.74 11.37 2.53
C PRO A 78 -9.62 12.43 1.85
N ALA A 79 -9.72 12.36 0.54
CA ALA A 79 -10.43 13.34 -0.29
C ALA A 79 -10.70 12.78 -1.69
N VAL A 80 -11.66 13.41 -2.37
CA VAL A 80 -11.89 13.24 -3.82
C VAL A 80 -11.37 14.50 -4.52
N LEU A 81 -10.50 14.33 -5.48
CA LEU A 81 -9.99 15.40 -6.33
C LEU A 81 -10.57 15.21 -7.74
N ILE A 82 -11.17 16.23 -8.30
CA ILE A 82 -11.85 16.17 -9.60
C ILE A 82 -11.22 17.19 -10.54
N SER A 83 -10.85 16.75 -11.73
CA SER A 83 -10.40 17.62 -12.83
C SER A 83 -10.75 16.97 -14.17
N ASN A 84 -11.30 17.75 -15.11
CA ASN A 84 -11.54 17.32 -16.50
C ASN A 84 -12.25 15.97 -16.65
N LYS A 85 -13.29 15.69 -15.85
CA LYS A 85 -14.01 14.40 -15.84
C LYS A 85 -13.16 13.21 -15.37
N VAL A 86 -12.09 13.48 -14.65
CA VAL A 86 -11.33 12.47 -13.92
C VAL A 86 -11.48 12.76 -12.43
N SER A 87 -11.85 11.76 -11.65
CA SER A 87 -11.85 11.83 -10.20
C SER A 87 -10.82 10.89 -9.60
N VAL A 88 -10.03 11.40 -8.66
CA VAL A 88 -9.05 10.63 -7.90
C VAL A 88 -9.45 10.65 -6.44
N THR A 89 -9.76 9.50 -5.90
CA THR A 89 -10.15 9.31 -4.50
C THR A 89 -8.99 8.68 -3.73
N TYR A 90 -8.62 9.24 -2.59
CA TYR A 90 -7.57 8.71 -1.73
C TYR A 90 -8.14 8.30 -0.37
N ASP A 91 -7.88 7.06 0.06
CA ASP A 91 -8.22 6.48 1.37
C ASP A 91 -9.65 6.79 1.83
N LEU A 92 -10.63 6.75 0.94
CA LEU A 92 -12.04 6.95 1.24
C LEU A 92 -12.86 5.71 0.90
N LYS A 93 -13.91 5.53 1.69
CA LYS A 93 -14.93 4.53 1.40
C LYS A 93 -15.64 4.89 0.10
N GLN A 94 -15.73 3.92 -0.81
CA GLN A 94 -16.46 4.09 -2.06
C GLN A 94 -17.95 3.85 -1.82
N GLU A 95 -18.77 4.78 -2.30
CA GLU A 95 -20.22 4.64 -2.32
C GLU A 95 -20.61 3.95 -3.63
N VAL A 96 -21.27 2.81 -3.52
CA VAL A 96 -21.75 2.01 -4.64
C VAL A 96 -23.15 1.51 -4.33
N ASP A 97 -23.95 1.30 -5.38
CA ASP A 97 -25.38 0.97 -5.26
C ASP A 97 -25.64 -0.42 -4.64
N ILE A 98 -24.63 -1.27 -4.62
CA ILE A 98 -24.71 -2.60 -4.02
C ILE A 98 -23.88 -2.68 -2.74
N ALA A 99 -24.28 -3.51 -1.81
CA ALA A 99 -23.53 -3.76 -0.59
C ALA A 99 -22.21 -4.50 -0.89
N VAL A 100 -21.08 -3.84 -0.72
CA VAL A 100 -19.74 -4.39 -0.93
C VAL A 100 -18.99 -4.38 0.41
N GLU A 101 -18.48 -5.54 0.81
CA GLU A 101 -17.75 -5.71 2.08
C GLU A 101 -16.44 -4.89 2.09
N ALA A 102 -15.66 -4.98 1.03
CA ALA A 102 -14.37 -4.30 0.89
C ALA A 102 -14.50 -3.10 -0.06
N ASN A 103 -14.81 -1.94 0.47
CA ASN A 103 -15.09 -0.73 -0.31
C ASN A 103 -14.17 0.47 -0.01
N ARG A 104 -13.03 0.23 0.65
CA ARG A 104 -12.04 1.28 0.96
C ARG A 104 -10.65 0.85 0.46
N PRO A 105 -10.38 0.94 -0.84
CA PRO A 105 -9.02 0.81 -1.38
C PRO A 105 -8.20 2.08 -1.10
N ASP A 106 -6.88 1.99 -1.30
CA ASP A 106 -6.00 3.13 -1.06
C ASP A 106 -6.25 4.29 -2.04
N ILE A 107 -6.41 3.98 -3.34
CA ILE A 107 -6.68 4.98 -4.38
C ILE A 107 -7.71 4.42 -5.37
N VAL A 108 -8.66 5.25 -5.77
CA VAL A 108 -9.56 4.97 -6.91
C VAL A 108 -9.46 6.11 -7.91
N VAL A 109 -9.30 5.78 -9.18
CA VAL A 109 -9.35 6.73 -10.29
C VAL A 109 -10.53 6.38 -11.16
N LEU A 110 -11.43 7.33 -11.36
CA LEU A 110 -12.53 7.23 -12.32
C LEU A 110 -12.27 8.20 -13.47
N ASP A 111 -12.11 7.68 -14.66
CA ASP A 111 -11.90 8.45 -15.88
C ASP A 111 -13.14 8.31 -16.75
N GLU A 112 -14.04 9.28 -16.63
CA GLU A 112 -15.29 9.30 -17.38
C GLU A 112 -15.10 9.53 -18.87
N LYS A 113 -13.96 10.11 -19.29
CA LYS A 113 -13.66 10.32 -20.71
C LYS A 113 -13.41 9.00 -21.43
N GLU A 114 -12.64 8.15 -20.77
CA GLU A 114 -12.24 6.84 -21.31
C GLU A 114 -13.18 5.71 -20.83
N GLY A 115 -14.19 6.03 -20.01
CA GLY A 115 -15.13 5.04 -19.45
C GLY A 115 -14.44 3.96 -18.64
N ARG A 116 -13.42 4.29 -17.85
CA ARG A 116 -12.62 3.32 -17.09
C ARG A 116 -12.44 3.71 -15.64
N ALA A 117 -12.30 2.68 -14.79
CA ALA A 117 -11.95 2.81 -13.39
C ALA A 117 -10.68 2.04 -13.07
N LEU A 118 -9.83 2.61 -12.22
CA LEU A 118 -8.68 1.94 -11.65
C LEU A 118 -8.86 1.87 -10.13
N ILE A 119 -8.82 0.67 -9.58
CA ILE A 119 -8.83 0.42 -8.13
C ILE A 119 -7.42 -0.01 -7.74
N ILE A 120 -6.77 0.77 -6.89
CA ILE A 120 -5.39 0.59 -6.48
C ILE A 120 -5.37 0.35 -4.99
N ASP A 121 -4.79 -0.78 -4.57
CA ASP A 121 -4.62 -1.12 -3.16
C ASP A 121 -3.22 -1.72 -2.96
N VAL A 122 -2.40 -1.01 -2.22
CA VAL A 122 -0.98 -1.29 -2.05
C VAL A 122 -0.79 -2.37 -0.99
N THR A 123 0.17 -3.25 -1.22
CA THR A 123 0.66 -4.17 -0.20
C THR A 123 2.16 -4.36 -0.35
N ILE A 124 2.87 -4.59 0.74
CA ILE A 124 4.32 -4.76 0.76
C ILE A 124 4.65 -6.09 1.44
N PRO A 125 4.31 -7.20 0.81
CA PRO A 125 4.62 -8.53 1.34
C PRO A 125 6.11 -8.86 1.16
N MET A 126 6.55 -9.94 1.79
CA MET A 126 7.81 -10.58 1.42
C MET A 126 7.69 -11.22 0.03
N ASP A 127 8.81 -11.36 -0.69
CA ASP A 127 8.86 -11.89 -2.06
C ASP A 127 8.13 -13.24 -2.19
N ILE A 128 8.34 -14.15 -1.24
CA ILE A 128 7.69 -15.46 -1.19
C ILE A 128 6.15 -15.39 -1.05
N ASN A 129 5.62 -14.27 -0.60
CA ASN A 129 4.20 -14.04 -0.38
C ASN A 129 3.54 -13.13 -1.43
N MET A 130 4.28 -12.64 -2.42
CA MET A 130 3.79 -11.67 -3.41
C MET A 130 2.58 -12.19 -4.17
N VAL A 131 2.67 -13.39 -4.74
CA VAL A 131 1.56 -13.98 -5.53
C VAL A 131 0.31 -14.19 -4.68
N LYS A 132 0.48 -14.68 -3.46
CA LYS A 132 -0.64 -14.88 -2.52
C LYS A 132 -1.27 -13.55 -2.11
N ALA A 133 -0.46 -12.53 -1.85
CA ALA A 133 -0.94 -11.20 -1.49
C ALA A 133 -1.71 -10.55 -2.65
N ALA A 134 -1.19 -10.63 -3.88
CA ALA A 134 -1.86 -10.13 -5.08
C ALA A 134 -3.22 -10.83 -5.29
N ALA A 135 -3.24 -12.17 -5.27
CA ALA A 135 -4.48 -12.93 -5.41
C ALA A 135 -5.51 -12.57 -4.32
N GLY A 136 -5.06 -12.36 -3.07
CA GLY A 136 -5.92 -11.92 -1.97
C GLY A 136 -6.55 -10.54 -2.23
N LYS A 137 -5.80 -9.60 -2.82
CA LYS A 137 -6.31 -8.27 -3.18
C LYS A 137 -7.32 -8.33 -4.32
N TYR A 138 -7.06 -9.10 -5.38
CA TYR A 138 -8.01 -9.32 -6.46
C TYR A 138 -9.34 -9.88 -5.95
N LYS A 139 -9.28 -10.92 -5.11
CA LYS A 139 -10.49 -11.48 -4.50
C LYS A 139 -11.22 -10.46 -3.63
N LYS A 140 -10.48 -9.69 -2.83
CA LYS A 140 -11.03 -8.68 -1.90
C LYS A 140 -11.83 -7.60 -2.60
N TYR A 141 -11.36 -7.10 -3.76
CA TYR A 141 -11.97 -5.96 -4.45
C TYR A 141 -12.78 -6.32 -5.69
N ARG A 142 -13.01 -7.61 -5.95
CA ARG A 142 -13.77 -8.06 -7.12
C ARG A 142 -15.18 -7.48 -7.19
N ASP A 143 -15.89 -7.48 -6.06
CA ASP A 143 -17.27 -6.97 -6.02
C ASP A 143 -17.30 -5.46 -6.19
N LEU A 144 -16.32 -4.74 -5.63
CA LEU A 144 -16.16 -3.30 -5.85
C LEU A 144 -15.86 -2.99 -7.32
N GLU A 145 -15.03 -3.78 -7.97
CA GLU A 145 -14.71 -3.61 -9.40
C GLU A 145 -15.97 -3.73 -10.27
N ILE A 146 -16.80 -4.74 -10.01
CA ILE A 146 -18.07 -4.95 -10.73
C ILE A 146 -19.03 -3.77 -10.47
N ALA A 147 -19.20 -3.36 -9.21
CA ALA A 147 -20.07 -2.26 -8.85
C ALA A 147 -19.63 -0.94 -9.52
N THR A 148 -18.31 -0.67 -9.50
CA THR A 148 -17.76 0.56 -10.09
C THR A 148 -17.91 0.60 -11.60
N LYS A 149 -17.76 -0.53 -12.30
CA LYS A 149 -18.00 -0.62 -13.75
C LYS A 149 -19.43 -0.31 -14.14
N ASN A 150 -20.39 -0.76 -13.35
CA ASN A 150 -21.82 -0.51 -13.62
C ASN A 150 -22.18 0.96 -13.46
N ASN A 151 -21.44 1.73 -12.66
CA ASN A 151 -21.71 3.16 -12.42
C ASN A 151 -21.04 4.09 -13.44
N ILE A 152 -20.17 3.59 -14.31
CA ILE A 152 -19.48 4.38 -15.36
C ILE A 152 -20.19 4.27 -16.72
N THR A 153 -21.09 3.30 -16.89
CA THR A 153 -21.90 3.09 -18.09
C THR A 153 -23.15 3.93 -18.04
#